data_c4cf7c2cb0895447e8c955c974edfdc8
#
_entry.id   c4cf7c2cb0895447e8c955c974edfdc8
#
_cell.length_a   1.000
_cell.length_b   1.000
_cell.length_c   1.000
_cell.angle_alpha   90.00
_cell.angle_beta   90.00
_cell.angle_gamma   90.00
#
_symmetry.space_group_name_H-M   'P 1'
#
loop_
_entity.id
_entity.type
_entity.pdbx_description
1 polymer ?
#
loop_
_entity_poly.entity_id
_entity_poly.type
_entity_poly.pdbx_seq_one_letter_code
_entity_poly.pdbx_strand_id
1 'polypeptide(L)'
;LAKEGPVAAAEWEPTKGKEFVVIAGQIPPATALYNLDAEQIYAFGCAHRNTICWSPHGRFLALGGFGNLAGDVDFWDRNKKKKIGSVNFPCAVTYGWSPDSRLFLTATTAPRMNVDNGIQVYRYDGSGPISSTKDRDPLFDCFWLPGVTASYPDRGVSPGSKARMRSIQKPEAVKGAYRPPGARGLKGGGSLASMIRAEREKDKGSSGTIRAPKPSGLKLPVGAAPEAGPSRNARRKEAAKKRKEQE
;
A
#
# COMPACT_ATOMS: atom_id res chain seq x y z
N LEU A 1 24.94 -1.06 -10.15
CA LEU A 1 23.51 -1.13 -9.84
C LEU A 1 23.00 -2.47 -10.36
N ALA A 2 22.70 -3.41 -9.46
CA ALA A 2 22.46 -4.82 -9.81
C ALA A 2 21.08 -5.12 -10.42
N LYS A 3 20.25 -4.14 -10.74
CA LYS A 3 18.92 -4.38 -11.33
C LYS A 3 18.73 -3.49 -12.56
N GLU A 4 18.47 -4.12 -13.66
CA GLU A 4 18.05 -3.45 -14.89
C GLU A 4 16.69 -2.78 -14.68
N GLY A 5 16.55 -1.56 -15.15
CA GLY A 5 15.31 -0.80 -15.09
C GLY A 5 15.53 0.70 -14.84
N PRO A 6 14.45 1.49 -14.93
CA PRO A 6 14.53 2.93 -14.75
C PRO A 6 14.89 3.31 -13.31
N VAL A 7 15.61 4.42 -13.16
CA VAL A 7 15.80 5.08 -11.86
C VAL A 7 14.64 6.04 -11.64
N ALA A 8 13.87 5.78 -10.56
CA ALA A 8 12.71 6.62 -10.20
C ALA A 8 13.14 7.84 -9.36
N ALA A 9 14.10 7.66 -8.45
CA ALA A 9 14.67 8.73 -7.63
C ALA A 9 16.06 8.37 -7.14
N ALA A 10 16.90 9.39 -6.91
CA ALA A 10 18.19 9.27 -6.26
C ALA A 10 18.46 10.54 -5.44
N GLU A 11 18.85 10.38 -4.17
CA GLU A 11 19.05 11.50 -3.24
C GLU A 11 20.24 11.27 -2.33
N TRP A 12 21.08 12.30 -2.18
CA TRP A 12 22.20 12.31 -1.26
C TRP A 12 21.78 12.57 0.18
N GLU A 13 22.51 11.98 1.11
CA GLU A 13 22.41 12.32 2.53
C GLU A 13 22.86 13.79 2.73
N PRO A 14 22.02 14.64 3.39
CA PRO A 14 22.19 16.09 3.33
C PRO A 14 23.32 16.65 4.21
N THR A 15 23.85 15.88 5.19
CA THR A 15 24.83 16.45 6.15
C THR A 15 26.26 16.20 5.71
N LYS A 16 26.62 14.99 5.36
CA LYS A 16 28.00 14.59 5.04
C LYS A 16 28.23 14.28 3.57
N GLY A 17 27.15 14.04 2.81
CA GLY A 17 27.21 13.66 1.41
C GLY A 17 28.03 12.40 1.12
N LYS A 18 28.12 11.48 2.10
CA LYS A 18 28.91 10.24 1.97
C LYS A 18 28.09 9.04 1.53
N GLU A 19 26.80 9.16 1.53
CA GLU A 19 25.87 8.10 1.18
C GLU A 19 24.72 8.68 0.35
N PHE A 20 24.13 7.85 -0.48
CA PHE A 20 22.95 8.20 -1.25
C PHE A 20 21.98 7.03 -1.33
N VAL A 21 20.71 7.34 -1.48
CA VAL A 21 19.65 6.34 -1.66
C VAL A 21 19.20 6.38 -3.11
N VAL A 22 18.93 5.21 -3.68
CA VAL A 22 18.39 5.06 -5.03
C VAL A 22 17.15 4.21 -4.99
N ILE A 23 16.13 4.61 -5.73
CA ILE A 23 14.94 3.82 -6.07
C ILE A 23 15.05 3.48 -7.55
N ALA A 24 15.23 2.22 -7.88
CA ALA A 24 15.42 1.78 -9.26
C ALA A 24 14.87 0.37 -9.51
N GLY A 25 14.66 0.05 -10.78
CA GLY A 25 14.29 -1.27 -11.25
C GLY A 25 12.83 -1.39 -11.68
N GLN A 26 12.43 -2.63 -12.01
CA GLN A 26 11.08 -2.99 -12.40
C GLN A 26 10.09 -2.79 -11.24
N ILE A 27 8.82 -2.63 -11.55
CA ILE A 27 7.74 -2.46 -10.56
C ILE A 27 7.45 -3.79 -9.82
N PRO A 28 7.49 -3.81 -8.48
CA PRO A 28 7.83 -2.73 -7.55
C PRO A 28 9.34 -2.47 -7.49
N PRO A 29 9.79 -1.19 -7.59
CA PRO A 29 11.19 -0.85 -7.63
C PRO A 29 11.90 -1.18 -6.32
N ALA A 30 13.19 -1.52 -6.43
CA ALA A 30 14.05 -1.72 -5.30
C ALA A 30 14.59 -0.40 -4.78
N THR A 31 14.72 -0.29 -3.46
CA THR A 31 15.34 0.86 -2.81
C THR A 31 16.58 0.40 -2.05
N ALA A 32 17.71 1.08 -2.26
CA ALA A 32 18.95 0.75 -1.61
C ALA A 32 19.81 1.98 -1.27
N LEU A 33 20.60 1.85 -0.22
CA LEU A 33 21.58 2.83 0.26
C LEU A 33 22.96 2.43 -0.27
N TYR A 34 23.69 3.40 -0.78
CA TYR A 34 25.03 3.24 -1.35
C TYR A 34 26.04 4.18 -0.68
N ASN A 35 27.32 3.82 -0.70
CA ASN A 35 28.44 4.67 -0.34
C ASN A 35 28.97 5.46 -1.56
N LEU A 36 30.03 6.24 -1.36
CA LEU A 36 30.70 6.99 -2.44
C LEU A 36 31.28 6.09 -3.53
N ASP A 37 31.65 4.88 -3.20
CA ASP A 37 32.22 3.90 -4.13
C ASP A 37 31.13 3.13 -4.91
N ALA A 38 29.86 3.57 -4.76
CA ALA A 38 28.67 2.93 -5.32
C ALA A 38 28.45 1.47 -4.85
N GLU A 39 29.02 1.11 -3.70
CA GLU A 39 28.73 -0.16 -3.05
C GLU A 39 27.45 -0.09 -2.25
N GLN A 40 26.63 -1.13 -2.35
CA GLN A 40 25.37 -1.20 -1.62
C GLN A 40 25.61 -1.48 -0.13
N ILE A 41 25.32 -0.51 0.72
CA ILE A 41 25.42 -0.62 2.19
C ILE A 41 24.20 -1.34 2.78
N TYR A 42 23.01 -1.05 2.24
CA TYR A 42 21.76 -1.57 2.78
C TYR A 42 20.65 -1.61 1.73
N ALA A 43 19.81 -2.65 1.78
CA ALA A 43 18.60 -2.77 0.96
C ALA A 43 17.35 -2.53 1.80
N PHE A 44 16.56 -1.52 1.43
CA PHE A 44 15.25 -1.24 2.05
C PHE A 44 14.14 -2.14 1.53
N GLY A 45 14.43 -3.01 0.57
CA GLY A 45 13.47 -3.88 -0.10
C GLY A 45 12.76 -3.23 -1.28
N CYS A 46 11.80 -3.98 -1.84
CA CYS A 46 10.98 -3.53 -2.98
C CYS A 46 9.62 -3.08 -2.47
N ALA A 47 9.16 -1.93 -2.93
CA ALA A 47 7.82 -1.41 -2.67
C ALA A 47 7.45 -0.36 -3.72
N HIS A 48 6.17 0.01 -3.81
CA HIS A 48 5.70 1.06 -4.70
C HIS A 48 6.13 2.44 -4.19
N ARG A 49 7.36 2.81 -4.49
CA ARG A 49 8.01 4.06 -4.07
C ARG A 49 8.55 4.82 -5.27
N ASN A 50 8.46 6.13 -5.22
CA ASN A 50 9.02 7.04 -6.21
C ASN A 50 9.68 8.26 -5.57
N THR A 51 9.71 8.32 -4.24
CA THR A 51 10.16 9.51 -3.50
C THR A 51 11.08 9.10 -2.36
N ILE A 52 12.18 9.83 -2.27
CA ILE A 52 13.14 9.78 -1.16
C ILE A 52 13.07 11.14 -0.48
N CYS A 53 12.97 11.17 0.84
CA CYS A 53 12.99 12.43 1.60
C CYS A 53 13.84 12.25 2.85
N TRP A 54 15.03 12.83 2.85
CA TRP A 54 15.94 12.84 3.99
C TRP A 54 15.55 13.87 5.02
N SER A 55 15.64 13.53 6.28
CA SER A 55 15.57 14.53 7.34
C SER A 55 16.83 15.40 7.34
N PRO A 56 16.75 16.69 7.76
CA PRO A 56 17.87 17.62 7.71
C PRO A 56 19.13 17.14 8.44
N HIS A 57 19.02 16.32 9.47
CA HIS A 57 20.16 15.71 10.17
C HIS A 57 20.70 14.43 9.48
N GLY A 58 20.12 13.97 8.36
CA GLY A 58 20.52 12.74 7.70
C GLY A 58 20.24 11.44 8.47
N ARG A 59 19.55 11.54 9.63
CA ARG A 59 19.26 10.37 10.47
C ARG A 59 18.01 9.62 10.04
N PHE A 60 16.95 10.36 9.76
CA PHE A 60 15.68 9.77 9.37
C PHE A 60 15.47 9.88 7.87
N LEU A 61 14.82 8.88 7.33
CA LEU A 61 14.52 8.78 5.91
C LEU A 61 13.06 8.39 5.74
N ALA A 62 12.33 9.15 4.95
CA ALA A 62 10.99 8.80 4.47
C ALA A 62 11.09 8.29 3.03
N LEU A 63 10.62 7.08 2.80
CA LEU A 63 10.54 6.44 1.49
C LEU A 63 9.07 6.31 1.11
N GLY A 64 8.63 7.09 0.14
CA GLY A 64 7.21 7.25 -0.18
C GLY A 64 6.83 6.96 -1.62
N GLY A 65 5.54 6.71 -1.80
CA GLY A 65 4.90 6.61 -3.11
C GLY A 65 3.86 7.69 -3.27
N PHE A 66 4.26 8.88 -3.73
CA PHE A 66 3.38 10.02 -3.93
C PHE A 66 2.92 10.17 -5.39
N GLY A 67 2.04 11.11 -5.61
CA GLY A 67 1.58 11.45 -6.93
C GLY A 67 0.56 10.46 -7.49
N ASN A 68 0.97 9.59 -8.39
CA ASN A 68 0.13 8.54 -8.97
C ASN A 68 0.11 7.25 -8.15
N LEU A 69 0.83 7.21 -7.03
CA LEU A 69 0.86 6.09 -6.10
C LEU A 69 -0.08 6.35 -4.92
N ALA A 70 -0.32 5.31 -4.12
CA ALA A 70 -1.33 5.31 -3.05
C ALA A 70 -1.01 6.21 -1.85
N GLY A 71 0.21 6.76 -1.76
CA GLY A 71 0.63 7.59 -0.64
C GLY A 71 1.25 6.80 0.52
N ASP A 72 1.63 5.54 0.31
CA ASP A 72 2.29 4.76 1.35
C ASP A 72 3.71 5.29 1.60
N VAL A 73 4.03 5.58 2.86
CA VAL A 73 5.33 6.10 3.27
C VAL A 73 5.88 5.27 4.42
N ASP A 74 7.11 4.83 4.25
CA ASP A 74 7.89 4.14 5.27
C ASP A 74 8.93 5.07 5.88
N PHE A 75 8.93 5.18 7.20
CA PHE A 75 9.93 5.93 7.96
C PHE A 75 11.02 5.01 8.48
N TRP A 76 12.29 5.41 8.27
CA TRP A 76 13.46 4.61 8.62
C TRP A 76 14.44 5.40 9.50
N ASP A 77 15.06 4.73 10.45
CA ASP A 77 16.27 5.20 11.14
C ASP A 77 17.48 4.66 10.37
N ARG A 78 18.16 5.55 9.64
CA ARG A 78 19.33 5.19 8.81
C ARG A 78 20.46 4.62 9.65
N ASN A 79 20.73 5.19 10.84
CA ASN A 79 21.82 4.73 11.71
C ASN A 79 21.60 3.29 12.20
N LYS A 80 20.36 2.93 12.49
CA LYS A 80 19.99 1.58 12.93
C LYS A 80 19.58 0.66 11.77
N LYS A 81 19.50 1.18 10.55
CA LYS A 81 19.01 0.46 9.37
C LYS A 81 17.67 -0.24 9.67
N LYS A 82 16.77 0.47 10.34
CA LYS A 82 15.52 -0.10 10.82
C LYS A 82 14.33 0.76 10.48
N LYS A 83 13.25 0.12 10.00
CA LYS A 83 11.95 0.77 9.82
C LYS A 83 11.36 1.11 11.19
N ILE A 84 10.95 2.36 11.35
CA ILE A 84 10.39 2.92 12.58
C ILE A 84 8.90 3.14 12.51
N GLY A 85 8.35 3.29 11.29
CA GLY A 85 6.92 3.45 11.08
C GLY A 85 6.53 3.30 9.63
N SER A 86 5.22 3.20 9.38
CA SER A 86 4.61 3.12 8.05
C SER A 86 3.25 3.78 8.14
N VAL A 87 2.97 4.72 7.25
CA VAL A 87 1.72 5.48 7.23
C VAL A 87 1.29 5.69 5.78
N ASN A 88 -0.01 5.74 5.55
CA ASN A 88 -0.56 6.13 4.27
C ASN A 88 -1.00 7.61 4.32
N PHE A 89 -0.55 8.39 3.34
CA PHE A 89 -0.89 9.80 3.15
C PHE A 89 -1.63 9.97 1.81
N PRO A 90 -2.92 9.64 1.76
CA PRO A 90 -3.67 9.74 0.52
C PRO A 90 -3.73 11.19 0.05
N CYS A 91 -3.57 11.40 -1.25
CA CYS A 91 -3.66 12.71 -1.89
C CYS A 91 -2.63 13.76 -1.43
N ALA A 92 -1.58 13.36 -0.73
CA ALA A 92 -0.51 14.30 -0.37
C ALA A 92 0.23 14.78 -1.63
N VAL A 93 0.33 16.09 -1.77
CA VAL A 93 1.00 16.79 -2.88
C VAL A 93 2.32 17.36 -2.41
N THR A 94 2.31 18.04 -1.27
CA THR A 94 3.47 18.63 -0.64
C THR A 94 3.82 17.84 0.63
N TYR A 95 5.10 17.63 0.87
CA TYR A 95 5.60 16.92 2.04
C TYR A 95 7.02 17.39 2.38
N GLY A 96 7.40 17.27 3.66
CA GLY A 96 8.75 17.64 4.08
C GLY A 96 8.99 17.50 5.58
N TRP A 97 10.28 17.42 5.93
CA TRP A 97 10.72 17.38 7.31
C TRP A 97 10.86 18.77 7.91
N SER A 98 10.52 18.88 9.18
CA SER A 98 10.86 20.07 9.98
C SER A 98 12.39 20.23 10.15
N PRO A 99 12.90 21.45 10.34
CA PRO A 99 14.34 21.71 10.50
C PRO A 99 14.99 20.93 11.64
N ASP A 100 14.24 20.59 12.68
CA ASP A 100 14.69 19.77 13.82
C ASP A 100 14.63 18.26 13.58
N SER A 101 14.20 17.82 12.38
CA SER A 101 14.03 16.41 11.99
C SER A 101 13.06 15.62 12.88
N ARG A 102 12.12 16.29 13.58
CA ARG A 102 11.19 15.63 14.52
C ARG A 102 9.77 15.52 14.00
N LEU A 103 9.43 16.33 13.03
CA LEU A 103 8.09 16.39 12.46
C LEU A 103 8.15 16.18 10.94
N PHE A 104 7.10 15.59 10.43
CA PHE A 104 6.88 15.40 9.00
C PHE A 104 5.55 16.04 8.62
N LEU A 105 5.59 16.96 7.66
CA LEU A 105 4.43 17.66 7.15
C LEU A 105 3.97 16.97 5.87
N THR A 106 2.66 16.87 5.71
CA THR A 106 2.02 16.54 4.44
C THR A 106 0.87 17.49 4.19
N ALA A 107 0.68 17.89 2.94
CA ALA A 107 -0.43 18.76 2.56
C ALA A 107 -1.07 18.32 1.25
N THR A 108 -2.39 18.48 1.20
CA THR A 108 -3.19 18.36 -0.02
C THR A 108 -3.41 19.76 -0.57
N THR A 109 -2.84 20.06 -1.75
CA THR A 109 -2.78 21.40 -2.31
C THR A 109 -3.38 21.49 -3.71
N ALA A 110 -3.94 22.65 -4.03
CA ALA A 110 -4.37 23.05 -5.37
C ALA A 110 -3.12 23.42 -6.22
N PRO A 111 -3.17 23.36 -7.56
CA PRO A 111 -4.31 22.94 -8.39
C PRO A 111 -4.45 21.43 -8.58
N ARG A 112 -3.50 20.64 -8.04
CA ARG A 112 -3.50 19.18 -8.24
C ARG A 112 -4.71 18.52 -7.61
N MET A 113 -5.07 18.96 -6.39
CA MET A 113 -6.26 18.53 -5.67
C MET A 113 -7.09 19.77 -5.32
N ASN A 114 -8.34 19.83 -5.81
CA ASN A 114 -9.23 20.96 -5.57
C ASN A 114 -10.25 20.72 -4.45
N VAL A 115 -10.15 19.55 -3.79
CA VAL A 115 -11.02 19.15 -2.69
C VAL A 115 -10.17 18.66 -1.52
N ASP A 116 -10.69 18.82 -0.30
CA ASP A 116 -10.04 18.41 0.94
C ASP A 116 -8.63 18.98 1.11
N ASN A 117 -8.43 20.24 0.66
CA ASN A 117 -7.17 20.93 0.90
C ASN A 117 -6.93 21.06 2.41
N GLY A 118 -5.67 20.91 2.81
CA GLY A 118 -5.32 20.98 4.21
C GLY A 118 -3.93 20.48 4.51
N ILE A 119 -3.52 20.73 5.74
CA ILE A 119 -2.19 20.42 6.25
C ILE A 119 -2.31 19.40 7.37
N GLN A 120 -1.43 18.42 7.37
CA GLN A 120 -1.30 17.45 8.45
C GLN A 120 0.15 17.34 8.89
N VAL A 121 0.37 17.32 10.20
CA VAL A 121 1.70 17.20 10.78
C VAL A 121 1.80 15.92 11.59
N TYR A 122 2.83 15.16 11.33
CA TYR A 122 3.12 13.87 11.96
C TYR A 122 4.45 13.90 12.68
N ARG A 123 4.68 12.96 13.58
CA ARG A 123 6.01 12.74 14.16
C ARG A 123 6.92 12.02 13.16
N TYR A 124 8.22 12.11 13.41
CA TYR A 124 9.28 11.48 12.63
C TYR A 124 9.13 9.96 12.41
N ASP A 125 8.31 9.31 13.22
CA ASP A 125 7.97 7.88 13.11
C ASP A 125 6.62 7.64 12.40
N GLY A 126 6.00 8.68 11.87
CA GLY A 126 4.69 8.60 11.23
C GLY A 126 3.52 8.55 12.19
N SER A 127 3.75 8.63 13.51
CA SER A 127 2.65 8.69 14.48
C SER A 127 1.95 10.04 14.43
N GLY A 128 0.64 10.02 14.39
CA GLY A 128 -0.19 11.22 14.32
C GLY A 128 -1.45 11.00 13.52
N PRO A 129 -2.08 12.06 12.96
CA PRO A 129 -1.59 13.45 12.97
C PRO A 129 -1.61 14.11 14.35
N ILE A 130 -0.59 14.89 14.65
CA ILE A 130 -0.52 15.70 15.88
C ILE A 130 -1.18 17.06 15.69
N SER A 131 -1.25 17.54 14.45
CA SER A 131 -2.00 18.70 14.01
C SER A 131 -2.61 18.42 12.66
N SER A 132 -3.83 18.87 12.47
CA SER A 132 -4.56 18.75 11.21
C SER A 132 -5.41 20.00 11.01
N THR A 133 -5.19 20.67 9.91
CA THR A 133 -5.98 21.83 9.48
C THR A 133 -6.61 21.49 8.14
N LYS A 134 -7.90 21.72 8.03
CA LYS A 134 -8.62 21.66 6.76
C LYS A 134 -9.03 23.06 6.36
N ASP A 135 -8.55 23.49 5.22
CA ASP A 135 -8.88 24.80 4.68
C ASP A 135 -10.10 24.69 3.75
N ARG A 136 -10.98 25.69 3.82
CA ARG A 136 -12.13 25.82 2.92
C ARG A 136 -11.74 26.48 1.61
N ASP A 137 -10.72 27.33 1.66
CA ASP A 137 -10.14 27.99 0.49
C ASP A 137 -9.04 27.12 -0.12
N PRO A 138 -8.75 27.26 -1.42
CA PRO A 138 -7.69 26.49 -2.04
C PRO A 138 -6.33 26.83 -1.42
N LEU A 139 -5.69 25.80 -0.86
CA LEU A 139 -4.31 25.86 -0.38
C LEU A 139 -3.38 25.57 -1.56
N PHE A 140 -2.50 26.51 -1.90
CA PHE A 140 -1.61 26.38 -3.06
C PHE A 140 -0.25 25.76 -2.71
N ASP A 141 0.30 26.08 -1.54
CA ASP A 141 1.57 25.52 -1.09
C ASP A 141 1.69 25.55 0.43
N CYS A 142 2.55 24.70 0.97
CA CYS A 142 2.82 24.60 2.39
C CYS A 142 4.24 24.06 2.63
N PHE A 143 5.04 24.76 3.42
CA PHE A 143 6.41 24.36 3.76
C PHE A 143 6.79 24.78 5.17
N TRP A 144 7.81 24.13 5.71
CA TRP A 144 8.41 24.57 6.96
C TRP A 144 9.20 25.87 6.78
N LEU A 145 9.10 26.77 7.73
CA LEU A 145 10.02 27.91 7.75
C LEU A 145 11.46 27.40 7.80
N PRO A 146 12.32 27.92 6.93
CA PRO A 146 13.74 27.57 6.95
C PRO A 146 14.35 27.78 8.34
N GLY A 147 15.12 26.84 8.80
CA GLY A 147 15.82 26.90 10.08
C GLY A 147 17.23 26.34 9.95
N VAL A 148 18.13 26.83 10.76
CA VAL A 148 19.51 26.34 10.80
C VAL A 148 19.51 24.98 11.52
N THR A 149 19.70 23.90 10.79
CA THR A 149 19.69 22.53 11.32
C THR A 149 20.68 22.35 12.49
N ALA A 150 21.85 23.01 12.42
CA ALA A 150 22.84 22.97 13.48
C ALA A 150 22.36 23.55 14.83
N SER A 151 21.29 24.36 14.83
CA SER A 151 20.69 24.88 16.07
C SER A 151 19.88 23.83 16.83
N TYR A 152 19.60 22.69 16.21
CA TYR A 152 18.82 21.62 16.80
C TYR A 152 19.69 20.37 17.01
N PRO A 153 19.59 19.72 18.21
CA PRO A 153 20.36 18.50 18.45
C PRO A 153 19.83 17.32 17.62
N ASP A 154 20.73 16.51 17.04
CA ASP A 154 20.36 15.24 16.43
C ASP A 154 19.88 14.25 17.52
N ARG A 155 18.59 13.99 17.58
CA ARG A 155 17.97 13.08 18.54
C ARG A 155 17.54 11.78 17.86
N GLY A 156 17.92 10.68 18.48
CA GLY A 156 17.49 9.35 18.05
C GLY A 156 15.99 9.08 18.26
N VAL A 157 15.61 7.84 17.97
CA VAL A 157 14.24 7.35 18.17
C VAL A 157 13.87 7.40 19.66
N SER A 158 12.76 8.06 19.98
CA SER A 158 12.24 8.17 21.34
C SER A 158 11.77 6.81 21.88
N PRO A 159 11.96 6.51 23.18
CA PRO A 159 11.58 5.20 23.76
C PRO A 159 10.11 4.81 23.52
N GLY A 160 9.20 5.78 23.56
CA GLY A 160 7.75 5.56 23.36
C GLY A 160 7.30 5.38 21.89
N SER A 161 8.18 5.55 20.91
CA SER A 161 7.82 5.46 19.49
C SER A 161 7.20 4.11 19.11
N LYS A 162 7.82 3.01 19.54
CA LYS A 162 7.30 1.66 19.26
C LYS A 162 5.90 1.40 19.83
N ALA A 163 5.60 1.93 21.01
CA ALA A 163 4.31 1.78 21.64
C ALA A 163 3.23 2.56 20.87
N ARG A 164 3.55 3.80 20.46
CA ARG A 164 2.66 4.63 19.63
C ARG A 164 2.33 3.97 18.31
N MET A 165 3.34 3.46 17.60
CA MET A 165 3.12 2.79 16.30
C MET A 165 2.29 1.51 16.42
N ARG A 166 2.47 0.74 17.51
CA ARG A 166 1.62 -0.44 17.77
C ARG A 166 0.17 -0.08 18.02
N SER A 167 -0.11 1.06 18.67
CA SER A 167 -1.48 1.52 18.91
C SER A 167 -2.18 1.95 17.62
N ILE A 168 -1.44 2.56 16.69
CA ILE A 168 -1.97 3.00 15.37
C ILE A 168 -2.20 1.81 14.44
N GLN A 169 -1.29 0.84 14.43
CA GLN A 169 -1.36 -0.34 13.57
C GLN A 169 -2.33 -1.42 14.09
N LYS A 170 -2.82 -1.29 15.32
CA LYS A 170 -3.91 -2.15 15.80
C LYS A 170 -5.18 -1.70 15.08
N PRO A 171 -5.71 -2.50 14.12
CA PRO A 171 -6.98 -2.14 13.50
C PRO A 171 -7.99 -1.98 14.65
N GLU A 172 -8.68 -0.86 14.68
CA GLU A 172 -9.91 -0.78 15.50
C GLU A 172 -10.73 -2.00 15.08
N ALA A 173 -10.97 -2.88 16.05
CA ALA A 173 -11.84 -4.02 15.81
C ALA A 173 -13.14 -3.43 15.27
N VAL A 174 -13.42 -3.66 13.99
CA VAL A 174 -14.59 -3.15 13.30
C VAL A 174 -15.77 -3.60 14.15
N LYS A 175 -16.33 -2.67 14.94
CA LYS A 175 -17.49 -2.94 15.79
C LYS A 175 -18.63 -3.33 14.87
N GLY A 176 -18.79 -4.66 14.70
CA GLY A 176 -19.85 -5.25 13.94
C GLY A 176 -19.71 -5.08 12.44
N ALA A 177 -19.17 -6.10 11.76
CA ALA A 177 -19.41 -6.23 10.33
C ALA A 177 -20.91 -5.99 10.07
N TYR A 178 -21.22 -5.13 9.09
CA TYR A 178 -22.59 -4.85 8.68
C TYR A 178 -23.34 -6.17 8.50
N ARG A 179 -24.35 -6.42 9.35
CA ARG A 179 -25.29 -7.53 9.20
C ARG A 179 -26.54 -6.99 8.53
N PRO A 180 -26.89 -7.46 7.34
CA PRO A 180 -28.13 -7.07 6.68
C PRO A 180 -29.34 -7.25 7.61
N PRO A 181 -30.39 -6.44 7.49
CA PRO A 181 -31.54 -6.45 8.39
C PRO A 181 -32.25 -7.81 8.58
N GLY A 182 -32.08 -8.80 7.69
CA GLY A 182 -32.64 -10.15 7.81
C GLY A 182 -31.78 -11.15 8.58
N ALA A 183 -30.53 -10.82 8.94
CA ALA A 183 -29.57 -11.76 9.56
C ALA A 183 -29.60 -11.75 11.11
N ARG A 184 -30.48 -10.98 11.75
CA ARG A 184 -30.52 -10.80 13.22
C ARG A 184 -31.09 -11.99 14.00
N GLY A 185 -31.64 -13.02 13.34
CA GLY A 185 -32.29 -14.17 14.00
C GLY A 185 -31.50 -15.48 14.00
N LEU A 186 -30.37 -15.59 13.31
CA LEU A 186 -29.62 -16.84 13.21
C LEU A 186 -28.47 -16.89 14.24
N LYS A 187 -28.78 -17.34 15.43
CA LYS A 187 -27.81 -17.89 16.39
C LYS A 187 -27.32 -19.24 15.85
N GLY A 188 -26.17 -19.28 15.24
CA GLY A 188 -25.50 -20.50 14.81
C GLY A 188 -24.68 -20.26 13.56
N GLY A 189 -23.35 -20.41 13.68
CA GLY A 189 -22.35 -20.16 12.64
C GLY A 189 -22.47 -21.10 11.43
N GLY A 190 -23.47 -20.90 10.59
CA GLY A 190 -23.60 -21.55 9.30
C GLY A 190 -22.98 -20.66 8.22
N SER A 191 -21.90 -21.12 7.57
CA SER A 191 -21.39 -20.53 6.34
C SER A 191 -22.48 -20.53 5.26
N LEU A 192 -22.50 -19.52 4.38
CA LEU A 192 -23.39 -19.46 3.20
C LEU A 192 -23.34 -20.78 2.42
N ALA A 193 -22.18 -21.42 2.39
CA ALA A 193 -21.98 -22.75 1.77
C ALA A 193 -22.78 -23.86 2.48
N SER A 194 -22.97 -23.80 3.80
CA SER A 194 -23.79 -24.78 4.55
C SER A 194 -25.30 -24.57 4.35
N MET A 195 -25.73 -23.33 4.13
CA MET A 195 -27.12 -23.01 3.80
C MET A 195 -27.49 -23.52 2.39
N ILE A 196 -26.63 -23.27 1.41
CA ILE A 196 -26.82 -23.79 0.03
C ILE A 196 -26.81 -25.32 0.00
N ARG A 197 -26.03 -25.96 0.87
CA ARG A 197 -25.96 -27.41 0.96
C ARG A 197 -27.25 -28.00 1.61
N ALA A 198 -27.80 -27.35 2.64
CA ALA A 198 -29.03 -27.71 3.27
C ALA A 198 -30.27 -27.55 2.36
N GLU A 199 -30.26 -26.54 1.50
CA GLU A 199 -31.30 -26.33 0.48
C GLU A 199 -31.26 -27.39 -0.61
N ARG A 200 -30.06 -27.79 -1.08
CA ARG A 200 -29.90 -28.91 -2.04
C ARG A 200 -30.29 -30.28 -1.49
N GLU A 201 -30.23 -30.49 -0.20
CA GLU A 201 -30.64 -31.74 0.42
C GLU A 201 -32.17 -31.82 0.61
N LYS A 202 -32.86 -30.68 0.76
CA LYS A 202 -34.31 -30.61 0.80
C LYS A 202 -34.97 -30.91 -0.57
N ASP A 203 -34.31 -30.51 -1.67
CA ASP A 203 -34.83 -30.76 -3.02
C ASP A 203 -34.67 -32.21 -3.49
N LYS A 204 -33.90 -33.05 -2.81
CA LYS A 204 -33.75 -34.48 -3.16
C LYS A 204 -34.86 -35.37 -2.61
N GLY A 205 -35.79 -34.83 -1.83
CA GLY A 205 -36.85 -35.62 -1.15
C GLY A 205 -38.24 -35.59 -1.80
N SER A 206 -38.44 -34.88 -2.91
CA SER A 206 -39.78 -34.83 -3.57
C SER A 206 -39.66 -35.23 -5.04
N SER A 207 -39.89 -36.49 -5.30
CA SER A 207 -40.14 -37.03 -6.64
C SER A 207 -41.57 -36.67 -7.06
N GLY A 208 -41.70 -35.59 -7.82
CA GLY A 208 -42.94 -35.18 -8.45
C GLY A 208 -42.67 -34.57 -9.81
N THR A 209 -42.98 -35.32 -10.87
CA THR A 209 -42.84 -34.95 -12.28
C THR A 209 -43.69 -33.73 -12.62
N ILE A 210 -43.06 -32.57 -12.81
CA ILE A 210 -43.74 -31.42 -13.41
C ILE A 210 -42.98 -31.01 -14.68
N ARG A 211 -43.67 -31.18 -15.80
CA ARG A 211 -43.25 -30.84 -17.16
C ARG A 211 -43.22 -29.33 -17.33
N ALA A 212 -42.03 -28.74 -17.61
CA ALA A 212 -41.88 -27.32 -17.87
C ALA A 212 -42.44 -26.90 -19.24
N PRO A 213 -43.09 -25.75 -19.37
CA PRO A 213 -43.52 -25.20 -20.67
C PRO A 213 -42.32 -24.58 -21.42
N LYS A 214 -42.30 -24.75 -22.76
CA LYS A 214 -41.31 -24.19 -23.67
C LYS A 214 -41.44 -22.65 -23.73
N PRO A 215 -40.37 -21.85 -23.65
CA PRO A 215 -40.43 -20.43 -23.99
C PRO A 215 -40.37 -20.25 -25.50
N SER A 216 -41.29 -19.47 -26.05
CA SER A 216 -41.35 -18.95 -27.41
C SER A 216 -40.26 -17.90 -27.66
N GLY A 217 -39.74 -17.89 -28.89
CA GLY A 217 -38.53 -17.25 -29.34
C GLY A 217 -38.39 -15.75 -29.19
N LEU A 218 -37.16 -15.37 -28.83
CA LEU A 218 -36.56 -14.09 -29.23
C LEU A 218 -35.19 -14.38 -29.85
N LYS A 219 -35.04 -14.03 -31.11
CA LYS A 219 -33.75 -14.10 -31.83
C LYS A 219 -32.90 -12.91 -31.42
N LEU A 220 -31.70 -13.16 -30.91
CA LEU A 220 -30.63 -12.17 -30.76
C LEU A 220 -29.51 -12.49 -31.77
N PRO A 221 -28.78 -11.50 -32.28
CA PRO A 221 -27.82 -11.67 -33.36
C PRO A 221 -26.54 -12.38 -32.91
N VAL A 222 -26.01 -13.18 -33.83
CA VAL A 222 -24.81 -14.00 -33.69
C VAL A 222 -23.58 -13.09 -33.70
N GLY A 223 -22.87 -13.04 -32.57
CA GLY A 223 -21.49 -12.58 -32.48
C GLY A 223 -20.61 -13.76 -32.11
N ALA A 224 -19.55 -13.99 -32.89
CA ALA A 224 -18.67 -15.14 -32.79
C ALA A 224 -17.97 -15.19 -31.42
N ALA A 225 -18.10 -16.32 -30.73
CA ALA A 225 -17.33 -16.60 -29.50
C ALA A 225 -15.94 -17.15 -29.88
N PRO A 226 -14.88 -16.77 -29.14
CA PRO A 226 -13.57 -17.39 -29.34
C PRO A 226 -13.57 -18.82 -28.77
N GLU A 227 -12.93 -19.74 -29.47
CA GLU A 227 -12.82 -21.14 -29.12
C GLU A 227 -12.13 -21.35 -27.76
N ALA A 228 -12.77 -22.11 -26.91
CA ALA A 228 -12.23 -22.47 -25.60
C ALA A 228 -11.09 -23.47 -25.76
N GLY A 229 -9.89 -23.10 -25.40
CA GLY A 229 -8.71 -23.98 -25.36
C GLY A 229 -8.87 -25.12 -24.36
N PRO A 230 -8.09 -26.21 -24.49
CA PRO A 230 -8.26 -27.44 -23.71
C PRO A 230 -8.11 -27.22 -22.20
N SER A 231 -8.98 -27.85 -21.43
CA SER A 231 -9.06 -27.70 -19.98
C SER A 231 -7.77 -28.13 -19.28
N ARG A 232 -7.51 -27.57 -18.08
CA ARG A 232 -6.30 -27.86 -17.24
C ARG A 232 -6.10 -29.36 -17.00
N ASN A 233 -7.17 -30.14 -16.95
CA ASN A 233 -7.13 -31.59 -16.76
C ASN A 233 -6.72 -32.35 -18.03
N ALA A 234 -7.06 -31.84 -19.21
CA ALA A 234 -6.63 -32.42 -20.49
C ALA A 234 -5.10 -32.25 -20.67
N ARG A 235 -4.57 -31.07 -20.37
CA ARG A 235 -3.10 -30.81 -20.43
C ARG A 235 -2.30 -31.69 -19.45
N ARG A 236 -2.87 -32.01 -18.28
CA ARG A 236 -2.20 -32.86 -17.29
C ARG A 236 -2.16 -34.35 -17.71
N LYS A 237 -3.19 -34.85 -18.41
CA LYS A 237 -3.21 -36.21 -18.96
C LYS A 237 -2.25 -36.37 -20.13
N GLU A 238 -2.12 -35.37 -20.98
CA GLU A 238 -1.21 -35.38 -22.13
C GLU A 238 0.27 -35.33 -21.69
N ALA A 239 0.58 -34.51 -20.67
CA ALA A 239 1.92 -34.46 -20.08
C ALA A 239 2.33 -35.78 -19.39
N ALA A 240 1.38 -36.49 -18.76
CA ALA A 240 1.62 -37.79 -18.15
C ALA A 240 1.84 -38.90 -19.20
N LYS A 241 1.19 -38.80 -20.36
CA LYS A 241 1.38 -39.76 -21.45
C LYS A 241 2.75 -39.62 -22.13
N LYS A 242 3.20 -38.36 -22.35
CA LYS A 242 4.54 -38.09 -22.93
C LYS A 242 5.70 -38.55 -22.03
N ARG A 243 5.52 -38.57 -20.70
CA ARG A 243 6.54 -39.11 -19.78
C ARG A 243 6.68 -40.63 -19.81
N LYS A 244 5.58 -41.34 -20.14
CA LYS A 244 5.62 -42.82 -20.24
C LYS A 244 6.13 -43.35 -21.59
N GLU A 245 6.25 -42.49 -22.59
CA GLU A 245 6.80 -42.83 -23.92
C GLU A 245 8.29 -42.51 -24.06
N GLN A 246 8.92 -41.96 -22.99
CA GLN A 246 10.36 -41.64 -22.93
C GLN A 246 11.14 -42.45 -21.89
N GLU A 247 10.50 -43.45 -21.20
CA GLU A 247 11.12 -44.52 -20.41
C GLU A 247 11.02 -45.84 -21.18
#